data_63f02d2331b655fc8e9ea7daf738d661
#
_entry.id   63f02d2331b655fc8e9ea7daf738d661
#
_cell.length_a   1.000
_cell.length_b   1.000
_cell.length_c   1.000
_cell.angle_alpha   90.00
_cell.angle_beta   90.00
_cell.angle_gamma   90.00
#
_symmetry.space_group_name_H-M   'P 1'
#
loop_
_entity.id
_entity.type
_entity.pdbx_description
1 polymer ?
#
loop_
_entity_poly.entity_id
_entity_poly.type
_entity_poly.pdbx_seq_one_letter_code
_entity_poly.pdbx_strand_id
1 'polypeptide(L)'
;MKTSIIIPARYASSRFPGKPLVQLQLPNGAQKSLIELSWQAARAVKGVEDVFIATDDRRIAEAVELFGAKVIMTSEQCANGTERCAEAVERAKLTSDLIVNLQGDAPLTPAWFVEKLIKAMQDDPTAEMATPVLRLDRLTHGHFLEDRRNGRVGGTTAVFDNNQNALYFSKEVLPFIDLSALPNAAPLPAFHHVGVYAYRPSALAEYLTWPQGPLEGLEGLEQLRFLENGHKVKCVEVDARGKVFWELNNPEDVARIESVIEG
;
A
#
# COMPACT_ATOMS: atom_id res chain seq x y z
N MET A 1 20.49 5.74 6.19
CA MET A 1 19.14 6.36 6.23
C MET A 1 18.30 5.52 7.18
N LYS A 2 17.87 6.12 8.27
CA LYS A 2 17.03 5.46 9.28
C LYS A 2 15.61 5.31 8.73
N THR A 3 15.10 4.09 8.71
CA THR A 3 13.78 3.79 8.12
C THR A 3 12.87 3.16 9.15
N SER A 4 11.64 3.64 9.26
CA SER A 4 10.58 2.99 10.05
C SER A 4 9.40 2.62 9.16
N ILE A 5 8.78 1.47 9.45
CA ILE A 5 7.50 1.08 8.84
C ILE A 5 6.39 1.42 9.83
N ILE A 6 5.32 2.04 9.33
CA ILE A 6 4.08 2.26 10.06
C ILE A 6 2.98 1.49 9.32
N ILE A 7 2.23 0.67 10.07
CA ILE A 7 1.09 -0.09 9.58
C ILE A 7 -0.17 0.57 10.11
N PRO A 8 -0.90 1.34 9.29
CA PRO A 8 -2.17 1.93 9.72
C PRO A 8 -3.24 0.84 9.84
N ALA A 9 -3.97 0.85 10.95
CA ALA A 9 -5.05 -0.08 11.22
C ALA A 9 -6.21 0.62 11.90
N ARG A 10 -7.44 0.45 11.38
CA ARG A 10 -8.66 0.96 11.99
C ARG A 10 -9.68 -0.15 12.17
N TYR A 11 -10.45 -0.09 13.26
CA TYR A 11 -11.52 -1.04 13.50
C TYR A 11 -12.76 -0.72 12.64
N ALA A 12 -13.09 0.56 12.54
CA ALA A 12 -14.23 1.05 11.79
C ALA A 12 -13.97 0.95 10.29
N SER A 13 -14.53 -0.07 9.66
CA SER A 13 -14.56 -0.26 8.20
C SER A 13 -15.99 -0.53 7.79
N SER A 14 -16.49 0.20 6.79
CA SER A 14 -17.88 0.05 6.32
C SER A 14 -18.14 -1.32 5.67
N ARG A 15 -17.14 -1.88 4.99
CA ARG A 15 -17.24 -3.17 4.30
C ARG A 15 -16.96 -4.36 5.19
N PHE A 16 -16.02 -4.22 6.13
CA PHE A 16 -15.57 -5.31 6.99
C PHE A 16 -15.11 -4.75 8.35
N PRO A 17 -16.04 -4.49 9.31
CA PRO A 17 -15.69 -4.03 10.66
C PRO A 17 -14.78 -5.03 11.38
N GLY A 18 -13.77 -4.53 12.08
CA GLY A 18 -12.83 -5.37 12.80
C GLY A 18 -11.85 -6.15 11.93
N LYS A 19 -11.77 -5.82 10.64
CA LYS A 19 -10.89 -6.47 9.65
C LYS A 19 -9.46 -6.76 10.15
N PRO A 20 -8.75 -5.85 10.84
CA PRO A 20 -7.39 -6.14 11.33
C PRO A 20 -7.29 -7.33 12.29
N LEU A 21 -8.37 -7.66 13.00
CA LEU A 21 -8.42 -8.74 13.98
C LEU A 21 -8.97 -10.07 13.43
N VAL A 22 -9.33 -10.11 12.14
CA VAL A 22 -9.78 -11.34 11.48
C VAL A 22 -8.69 -12.39 11.54
N GLN A 23 -9.06 -13.60 11.99
CA GLN A 23 -8.16 -14.74 12.09
C GLN A 23 -8.05 -15.45 10.74
N LEU A 24 -6.82 -15.70 10.32
CA LEU A 24 -6.47 -16.43 9.09
C LEU A 24 -5.81 -17.75 9.47
N GLN A 25 -6.22 -18.82 8.79
CA GLN A 25 -5.64 -20.16 8.97
C GLN A 25 -4.26 -20.24 8.30
N LEU A 26 -3.34 -20.91 9.00
CA LEU A 26 -2.01 -21.19 8.47
C LEU A 26 -1.88 -22.70 8.15
N PRO A 27 -0.94 -23.09 7.25
CA PRO A 27 -0.74 -24.48 6.87
C PRO A 27 -0.46 -25.45 8.02
N ASN A 28 0.11 -24.94 9.12
CA ASN A 28 0.40 -25.72 10.33
C ASN A 28 -0.79 -25.83 11.30
N GLY A 29 -1.98 -25.36 10.91
CA GLY A 29 -3.19 -25.35 11.73
C GLY A 29 -3.27 -24.22 12.77
N ALA A 30 -2.24 -23.36 12.86
CA ALA A 30 -2.31 -22.18 13.72
C ALA A 30 -3.18 -21.08 13.08
N GLN A 31 -3.68 -20.18 13.93
CA GLN A 31 -4.39 -18.98 13.47
C GLN A 31 -3.59 -17.73 13.84
N LYS A 32 -3.61 -16.75 12.95
CA LYS A 32 -3.04 -15.43 13.18
C LYS A 32 -3.99 -14.35 12.70
N SER A 33 -4.01 -13.24 13.40
CA SER A 33 -4.78 -12.10 12.93
C SER A 33 -4.16 -11.48 11.68
N LEU A 34 -5.00 -10.87 10.84
CA LEU A 34 -4.55 -10.16 9.64
C LEU A 34 -3.43 -9.16 9.95
N ILE A 35 -3.60 -8.38 11.02
CA ILE A 35 -2.61 -7.37 11.42
C ILE A 35 -1.29 -8.00 11.90
N GLU A 36 -1.33 -9.19 12.53
CA GLU A 36 -0.12 -9.93 12.91
C GLU A 36 0.65 -10.37 11.66
N LEU A 37 -0.06 -10.89 10.63
CA LEU A 37 0.58 -11.30 9.37
C LEU A 37 1.18 -10.10 8.63
N SER A 38 0.47 -8.98 8.56
CA SER A 38 0.99 -7.73 7.97
C SER A 38 2.21 -7.21 8.74
N TRP A 39 2.20 -7.29 10.06
CA TRP A 39 3.36 -6.95 10.87
C TRP A 39 4.55 -7.90 10.63
N GLN A 40 4.31 -9.20 10.48
CA GLN A 40 5.37 -10.17 10.15
C GLN A 40 5.97 -9.89 8.76
N ALA A 41 5.15 -9.55 7.76
CA ALA A 41 5.62 -9.13 6.45
C ALA A 41 6.51 -7.88 6.54
N ALA A 42 6.12 -6.88 7.33
CA ALA A 42 6.91 -5.68 7.58
C ALA A 42 8.24 -5.99 8.29
N ARG A 43 8.23 -6.89 9.27
CA ARG A 43 9.43 -7.33 10.00
C ARG A 43 10.43 -8.09 9.12
N ALA A 44 10.00 -8.69 8.02
CA ALA A 44 10.85 -9.38 7.06
C ALA A 44 11.64 -8.42 6.15
N VAL A 45 11.29 -7.14 6.12
CA VAL A 45 11.95 -6.12 5.28
C VAL A 45 13.33 -5.79 5.85
N LYS A 46 14.36 -5.86 5.01
CA LYS A 46 15.72 -5.51 5.40
C LYS A 46 15.93 -3.98 5.40
N GLY A 47 16.79 -3.51 6.30
CA GLY A 47 17.14 -2.09 6.39
C GLY A 47 16.11 -1.22 7.11
N VAL A 48 15.18 -1.86 7.85
CA VAL A 48 14.18 -1.20 8.68
C VAL A 48 14.59 -1.34 10.16
N GLU A 49 14.56 -0.22 10.89
CA GLU A 49 14.92 -0.21 12.30
C GLU A 49 13.73 -0.54 13.19
N ASP A 50 12.58 0.06 12.90
CA ASP A 50 11.37 -0.06 13.70
C ASP A 50 10.14 -0.33 12.85
N VAL A 51 9.23 -1.15 13.40
CA VAL A 51 7.89 -1.38 12.84
C VAL A 51 6.87 -1.03 13.91
N PHE A 52 5.95 -0.12 13.57
CA PHE A 52 4.87 0.34 14.42
C PHE A 52 3.52 -0.01 13.81
N ILE A 53 2.54 -0.26 14.65
CA ILE A 53 1.13 -0.29 14.25
C ILE A 53 0.48 0.98 14.77
N ALA A 54 -0.13 1.75 13.86
CA ALA A 54 -0.84 2.99 14.18
C ALA A 54 -2.34 2.73 14.16
N THR A 55 -3.02 2.93 15.31
CA THR A 55 -4.45 2.64 15.45
C THR A 55 -5.14 3.64 16.37
N ASP A 56 -6.44 3.83 16.15
CA ASP A 56 -7.36 4.59 17.00
C ASP A 56 -8.14 3.69 17.98
N ASP A 57 -8.03 2.36 17.83
CA ASP A 57 -8.87 1.40 18.56
C ASP A 57 -8.08 0.59 19.57
N ARG A 58 -8.53 0.61 20.84
CA ARG A 58 -7.88 -0.11 21.93
C ARG A 58 -7.88 -1.64 21.74
N ARG A 59 -8.92 -2.21 21.12
CA ARG A 59 -8.99 -3.65 20.84
C ARG A 59 -7.86 -4.10 19.90
N ILE A 60 -7.54 -3.26 18.91
CA ILE A 60 -6.40 -3.51 18.01
C ILE A 60 -5.10 -3.36 18.79
N ALA A 61 -4.95 -2.30 19.59
CA ALA A 61 -3.74 -2.06 20.38
C ALA A 61 -3.46 -3.24 21.34
N GLU A 62 -4.45 -3.68 22.11
CA GLU A 62 -4.33 -4.83 23.03
C GLU A 62 -3.95 -6.12 22.28
N ALA A 63 -4.58 -6.40 21.13
CA ALA A 63 -4.26 -7.58 20.33
C ALA A 63 -2.82 -7.52 19.76
N VAL A 64 -2.36 -6.35 19.39
CA VAL A 64 -1.02 -6.09 18.83
C VAL A 64 0.07 -6.26 19.89
N GLU A 65 -0.19 -5.82 21.11
CA GLU A 65 0.74 -5.98 22.24
C GLU A 65 0.97 -7.45 22.60
N LEU A 66 -0.03 -8.33 22.41
CA LEU A 66 0.09 -9.76 22.69
C LEU A 66 1.17 -10.47 21.84
N PHE A 67 1.42 -10.00 20.61
CA PHE A 67 2.50 -10.55 19.79
C PHE A 67 3.76 -9.67 19.77
N GLY A 68 3.86 -8.68 20.68
CA GLY A 68 5.06 -7.89 20.93
C GLY A 68 5.35 -6.78 19.93
N ALA A 69 4.36 -6.33 19.16
CA ALA A 69 4.52 -5.19 18.26
C ALA A 69 4.39 -3.86 19.01
N LYS A 70 5.04 -2.81 18.47
CA LYS A 70 4.97 -1.45 19.01
C LYS A 70 3.71 -0.77 18.49
N VAL A 71 2.93 -0.15 19.38
CA VAL A 71 1.71 0.58 19.06
C VAL A 71 1.91 2.09 19.18
N ILE A 72 1.33 2.82 18.25
CA ILE A 72 1.15 4.28 18.35
C ILE A 72 -0.37 4.55 18.28
N MET A 73 -0.93 5.11 19.35
CA MET A 73 -2.33 5.52 19.35
C MET A 73 -2.50 6.82 18.55
N THR A 74 -3.44 6.80 17.61
CA THR A 74 -3.78 7.94 16.73
C THR A 74 -5.23 8.35 16.89
N SER A 75 -5.62 9.45 16.26
CA SER A 75 -6.97 9.95 16.25
C SER A 75 -7.92 9.10 15.39
N GLU A 76 -9.18 9.03 15.78
CA GLU A 76 -10.27 8.52 14.95
C GLU A 76 -10.53 9.41 13.71
N GLN A 77 -10.06 10.65 13.71
CA GLN A 77 -10.28 11.63 12.65
C GLN A 77 -9.40 11.40 11.41
N CYS A 78 -8.38 10.53 11.48
CA CYS A 78 -7.57 10.19 10.31
C CYS A 78 -8.45 9.57 9.21
N ALA A 79 -8.60 10.27 8.09
CA ALA A 79 -9.48 9.84 7.00
C ALA A 79 -8.90 8.65 6.21
N ASN A 80 -7.57 8.56 6.10
CA ASN A 80 -6.86 7.55 5.32
C ASN A 80 -5.58 7.07 6.02
N GLY A 81 -4.86 6.14 5.36
CA GLY A 81 -3.62 5.55 5.88
C GLY A 81 -2.48 6.56 5.95
N THR A 82 -2.36 7.46 4.99
CA THR A 82 -1.32 8.50 4.94
C THR A 82 -1.47 9.49 6.09
N GLU A 83 -2.69 9.98 6.37
CA GLU A 83 -2.94 10.85 7.53
C GLU A 83 -2.59 10.16 8.84
N ARG A 84 -2.95 8.88 9.00
CA ARG A 84 -2.63 8.10 10.20
C ARG A 84 -1.13 7.90 10.38
N CYS A 85 -0.39 7.67 9.30
CA CYS A 85 1.07 7.59 9.33
C CYS A 85 1.69 8.93 9.74
N ALA A 86 1.22 10.03 9.18
CA ALA A 86 1.70 11.36 9.50
C ALA A 86 1.47 11.73 10.97
N GLU A 87 0.26 11.50 11.49
CA GLU A 87 -0.06 11.71 12.90
C GLU A 87 0.77 10.80 13.83
N ALA A 88 1.01 9.55 13.43
CA ALA A 88 1.86 8.63 14.20
C ALA A 88 3.31 9.12 14.29
N VAL A 89 3.86 9.66 13.21
CA VAL A 89 5.20 10.27 13.20
C VAL A 89 5.29 11.43 14.19
N GLU A 90 4.29 12.32 14.18
CA GLU A 90 4.23 13.48 15.07
C GLU A 90 4.09 13.07 16.54
N ARG A 91 3.10 12.21 16.85
CA ARG A 91 2.80 11.78 18.24
C ARG A 91 3.95 11.03 18.89
N ALA A 92 4.59 10.13 18.15
CA ALA A 92 5.72 9.35 18.64
C ALA A 92 7.07 10.08 18.50
N LYS A 93 7.08 11.29 17.92
CA LYS A 93 8.29 12.08 17.64
C LYS A 93 9.36 11.26 16.95
N LEU A 94 8.96 10.52 15.92
CA LEU A 94 9.87 9.65 15.19
C LEU A 94 10.94 10.48 14.47
N THR A 95 12.19 10.03 14.57
CA THR A 95 13.36 10.70 13.97
C THR A 95 13.89 9.95 12.75
N SER A 96 13.05 9.14 12.11
CA SER A 96 13.40 8.39 10.91
C SER A 96 13.53 9.32 9.71
N ASP A 97 14.50 9.02 8.82
CA ASP A 97 14.70 9.77 7.58
C ASP A 97 13.68 9.36 6.50
N LEU A 98 13.11 8.16 6.65
CA LEU A 98 12.11 7.57 5.75
C LEU A 98 11.03 6.85 6.54
N ILE A 99 9.79 7.10 6.17
CA ILE A 99 8.61 6.42 6.70
C ILE A 99 7.99 5.58 5.59
N VAL A 100 7.79 4.30 5.85
CA VAL A 100 7.05 3.41 4.94
C VAL A 100 5.67 3.16 5.52
N ASN A 101 4.64 3.44 4.74
CA ASN A 101 3.26 3.05 5.00
C ASN A 101 3.01 1.70 4.33
N LEU A 102 2.94 0.63 5.11
CA LEU A 102 2.55 -0.69 4.66
C LEU A 102 1.14 -0.96 5.15
N GLN A 103 0.21 -1.18 4.23
CA GLN A 103 -1.21 -1.32 4.57
C GLN A 103 -1.47 -2.53 5.46
N GLY A 104 -2.29 -2.34 6.50
CA GLY A 104 -2.61 -3.39 7.48
C GLY A 104 -3.47 -4.54 6.94
N ASP A 105 -3.98 -4.40 5.71
CA ASP A 105 -4.79 -5.40 5.00
C ASP A 105 -4.05 -6.11 3.86
N ALA A 106 -2.74 -5.88 3.73
CA ALA A 106 -1.88 -6.44 2.69
C ALA A 106 -0.81 -7.41 3.26
N PRO A 107 -1.20 -8.54 3.90
CA PRO A 107 -0.30 -9.46 4.59
C PRO A 107 0.67 -10.19 3.64
N LEU A 108 0.34 -10.22 2.34
CA LEU A 108 1.13 -10.88 1.31
C LEU A 108 2.09 -9.92 0.58
N THR A 109 2.23 -8.68 1.04
CA THR A 109 3.17 -7.73 0.42
C THR A 109 4.60 -8.25 0.51
N PRO A 110 5.28 -8.49 -0.64
CA PRO A 110 6.63 -9.01 -0.62
C PRO A 110 7.63 -8.00 -0.03
N ALA A 111 8.51 -8.45 0.85
CA ALA A 111 9.50 -7.59 1.50
C ALA A 111 10.38 -6.81 0.49
N TRP A 112 10.74 -7.44 -0.64
CA TRP A 112 11.56 -6.78 -1.66
C TRP A 112 10.86 -5.63 -2.40
N PHE A 113 9.53 -5.49 -2.33
CA PHE A 113 8.83 -4.29 -2.82
C PHE A 113 9.23 -3.10 -1.97
N VAL A 114 9.15 -3.24 -0.65
CA VAL A 114 9.55 -2.20 0.30
C VAL A 114 11.05 -1.92 0.23
N GLU A 115 11.88 -2.97 0.14
CA GLU A 115 13.33 -2.83 -0.03
C GLU A 115 13.69 -2.02 -1.30
N LYS A 116 12.98 -2.23 -2.41
CA LYS A 116 13.15 -1.42 -3.64
C LYS A 116 12.71 0.04 -3.46
N LEU A 117 11.63 0.29 -2.73
CA LEU A 117 11.22 1.67 -2.40
C LEU A 117 12.27 2.38 -1.57
N ILE A 118 12.76 1.72 -0.50
CA ILE A 118 13.82 2.26 0.35
C ILE A 118 15.05 2.62 -0.50
N LYS A 119 15.46 1.69 -1.39
CA LYS A 119 16.60 1.92 -2.28
C LYS A 119 16.36 3.10 -3.23
N ALA A 120 15.18 3.19 -3.85
CA ALA A 120 14.85 4.30 -4.76
C ALA A 120 14.87 5.66 -4.05
N MET A 121 14.37 5.72 -2.82
CA MET A 121 14.41 6.93 -1.99
C MET A 121 15.82 7.28 -1.50
N GLN A 122 16.71 6.29 -1.36
CA GLN A 122 18.12 6.51 -1.06
C GLN A 122 18.88 7.07 -2.25
N ASP A 123 18.60 6.53 -3.45
CA ASP A 123 19.28 6.90 -4.69
C ASP A 123 18.83 8.28 -5.22
N ASP A 124 17.63 8.72 -4.84
CA ASP A 124 17.07 10.01 -5.22
C ASP A 124 16.68 10.84 -3.97
N PRO A 125 17.63 11.66 -3.46
CA PRO A 125 17.35 12.51 -2.29
C PRO A 125 16.27 13.56 -2.52
N THR A 126 15.89 13.83 -3.77
CA THR A 126 14.85 14.80 -4.13
C THR A 126 13.45 14.18 -4.19
N ALA A 127 13.37 12.86 -4.20
CA ALA A 127 12.08 12.17 -4.13
C ALA A 127 11.44 12.37 -2.75
N GLU A 128 10.21 12.85 -2.74
CA GLU A 128 9.43 13.11 -1.52
C GLU A 128 8.58 11.91 -1.13
N MET A 129 8.07 11.21 -2.16
CA MET A 129 7.25 10.02 -2.02
C MET A 129 7.58 9.01 -3.12
N ALA A 130 7.50 7.71 -2.80
CA ALA A 130 7.59 6.63 -3.79
C ALA A 130 6.54 5.56 -3.52
N THR A 131 6.12 4.88 -4.59
CA THR A 131 5.16 3.76 -4.54
C THR A 131 5.53 2.69 -5.56
N PRO A 132 5.28 1.39 -5.30
CA PRO A 132 5.60 0.35 -6.26
C PRO A 132 4.55 0.27 -7.36
N VAL A 133 5.00 -0.08 -8.54
CA VAL A 133 4.15 -0.41 -9.68
C VAL A 133 4.57 -1.74 -10.29
N LEU A 134 3.60 -2.55 -10.69
CA LEU A 134 3.80 -3.83 -11.36
C LEU A 134 3.38 -3.71 -12.82
N ARG A 135 4.26 -4.11 -13.73
CA ARG A 135 3.87 -4.21 -15.13
C ARG A 135 2.81 -5.28 -15.31
N LEU A 136 1.72 -4.92 -15.95
CA LEU A 136 0.65 -5.86 -16.28
C LEU A 136 1.09 -6.81 -17.41
N ASP A 137 0.77 -8.08 -17.26
CA ASP A 137 0.70 -8.99 -18.39
C ASP A 137 -0.65 -8.88 -19.12
N ARG A 138 -0.76 -9.52 -20.30
CA ARG A 138 -1.98 -9.44 -21.12
C ARG A 138 -3.19 -10.05 -20.43
N LEU A 139 -3.00 -11.11 -19.64
CA LEU A 139 -4.07 -11.79 -18.93
C LEU A 139 -4.64 -10.90 -17.83
N THR A 140 -3.77 -10.37 -16.97
CA THR A 140 -4.16 -9.47 -15.86
C THR A 140 -4.77 -8.17 -16.38
N HIS A 141 -4.22 -7.60 -17.47
CA HIS A 141 -4.81 -6.44 -18.14
C HIS A 141 -6.23 -6.74 -18.67
N GLY A 142 -6.42 -7.92 -19.28
CA GLY A 142 -7.73 -8.38 -19.73
C GLY A 142 -8.74 -8.49 -18.59
N HIS A 143 -8.33 -9.05 -17.44
CA HIS A 143 -9.18 -9.14 -16.25
C HIS A 143 -9.58 -7.75 -15.72
N PHE A 144 -8.65 -6.79 -15.68
CA PHE A 144 -8.97 -5.41 -15.26
C PHE A 144 -10.00 -4.76 -16.17
N LEU A 145 -9.86 -4.92 -17.50
CA LEU A 145 -10.84 -4.42 -18.46
C LEU A 145 -12.21 -5.09 -18.29
N GLU A 146 -12.25 -6.39 -18.05
CA GLU A 146 -13.50 -7.13 -17.81
C GLU A 146 -14.18 -6.67 -16.51
N ASP A 147 -13.43 -6.50 -15.43
CA ASP A 147 -13.97 -5.97 -14.18
C ASP A 147 -14.58 -4.59 -14.38
N ARG A 148 -13.90 -3.69 -15.12
CA ARG A 148 -14.46 -2.36 -15.41
C ARG A 148 -15.75 -2.42 -16.23
N ARG A 149 -15.83 -3.29 -17.24
CA ARG A 149 -17.08 -3.50 -18.01
C ARG A 149 -18.23 -3.98 -17.14
N ASN A 150 -17.93 -4.72 -16.10
CA ASN A 150 -18.89 -5.24 -15.12
C ASN A 150 -19.14 -4.28 -13.93
N GLY A 151 -18.66 -3.02 -13.98
CA GLY A 151 -18.83 -2.03 -12.92
C GLY A 151 -17.98 -2.29 -11.67
N ARG A 152 -16.98 -3.16 -11.76
CA ARG A 152 -16.04 -3.47 -10.67
C ARG A 152 -14.70 -2.77 -10.88
N VAL A 153 -13.91 -2.68 -9.82
CA VAL A 153 -12.52 -2.21 -9.86
C VAL A 153 -11.60 -3.41 -9.64
N GLY A 154 -10.89 -3.84 -10.67
CA GLY A 154 -9.93 -4.95 -10.58
C GLY A 154 -8.62 -4.55 -9.91
N GLY A 155 -8.23 -3.28 -10.03
CA GLY A 155 -7.04 -2.70 -9.42
C GLY A 155 -6.89 -1.23 -9.81
N THR A 156 -5.95 -0.56 -9.20
CA THR A 156 -5.57 0.82 -9.55
C THR A 156 -4.43 0.78 -10.56
N THR A 157 -4.52 1.57 -11.63
CA THR A 157 -3.41 1.71 -12.59
C THR A 157 -2.63 3.00 -12.34
N ALA A 158 -1.37 3.00 -12.74
CA ALA A 158 -0.48 4.15 -12.69
C ALA A 158 0.08 4.47 -14.08
N VAL A 159 0.10 5.75 -14.44
CA VAL A 159 0.85 6.27 -15.59
C VAL A 159 1.91 7.22 -15.10
N PHE A 160 3.10 7.16 -15.68
CA PHE A 160 4.25 7.94 -15.25
C PHE A 160 5.15 8.33 -16.42
N ASP A 161 5.98 9.35 -16.23
CA ASP A 161 6.90 9.87 -17.20
C ASP A 161 8.19 9.01 -17.32
N ASN A 162 9.09 9.40 -18.24
CA ASN A 162 10.36 8.70 -18.46
C ASN A 162 11.31 8.77 -17.24
N ASN A 163 11.07 9.69 -16.32
CA ASN A 163 11.80 9.82 -15.06
C ASN A 163 11.14 9.04 -13.92
N GLN A 164 10.09 8.25 -14.25
CA GLN A 164 9.28 7.48 -13.28
C GLN A 164 8.49 8.36 -12.32
N ASN A 165 8.21 9.64 -12.64
CA ASN A 165 7.29 10.45 -11.87
C ASN A 165 5.86 10.17 -12.33
N ALA A 166 4.98 9.90 -11.40
CA ALA A 166 3.56 9.66 -11.69
C ALA A 166 2.94 10.87 -12.40
N LEU A 167 2.18 10.60 -13.44
CA LEU A 167 1.32 11.57 -14.12
C LEU A 167 -0.11 11.45 -13.59
N TYR A 168 -0.56 10.22 -13.30
CA TYR A 168 -1.88 9.96 -12.72
C TYR A 168 -2.00 8.54 -12.16
N PHE A 169 -2.92 8.38 -11.20
CA PHE A 169 -3.39 7.09 -10.70
C PHE A 169 -4.91 7.01 -10.89
N SER A 170 -5.41 5.87 -11.37
CA SER A 170 -6.84 5.71 -11.62
C SER A 170 -7.34 4.30 -11.37
N LYS A 171 -8.60 4.21 -10.98
CA LYS A 171 -9.38 2.96 -10.98
C LYS A 171 -9.82 2.54 -12.38
N GLU A 172 -9.66 3.42 -13.38
CA GLU A 172 -9.76 3.04 -14.79
C GLU A 172 -8.49 2.33 -15.25
N VAL A 173 -8.59 1.56 -16.35
CA VAL A 173 -7.43 0.86 -16.91
C VAL A 173 -6.69 1.79 -17.87
N LEU A 174 -5.64 2.42 -17.37
CA LEU A 174 -4.82 3.37 -18.10
C LEU A 174 -3.41 2.81 -18.38
N PRO A 175 -2.76 3.28 -19.48
CA PRO A 175 -3.30 4.06 -20.59
C PRO A 175 -4.18 3.23 -21.53
N PHE A 176 -4.86 3.88 -22.48
CA PHE A 176 -5.49 3.15 -23.59
C PHE A 176 -4.43 2.39 -24.38
N ILE A 177 -4.67 1.09 -24.61
CA ILE A 177 -3.77 0.24 -25.39
C ILE A 177 -4.56 -0.47 -26.49
N ASP A 178 -4.17 -0.20 -27.74
CA ASP A 178 -4.60 -1.06 -28.84
C ASP A 178 -3.73 -2.33 -28.89
N LEU A 179 -4.25 -3.40 -28.32
CA LEU A 179 -3.54 -4.68 -28.28
C LEU A 179 -3.28 -5.27 -29.67
N SER A 180 -4.07 -4.90 -30.70
CA SER A 180 -3.87 -5.38 -32.06
C SER A 180 -2.63 -4.75 -32.73
N ALA A 181 -2.24 -3.57 -32.29
CA ALA A 181 -1.05 -2.85 -32.77
C ALA A 181 0.25 -3.30 -32.10
N LEU A 182 0.18 -4.11 -31.03
CA LEU A 182 1.33 -4.56 -30.27
C LEU A 182 1.71 -6.03 -30.56
N PRO A 183 3.00 -6.33 -30.82
CA PRO A 183 3.44 -7.73 -30.93
C PRO A 183 3.05 -8.54 -29.69
N ASN A 184 2.65 -9.81 -29.89
CA ASN A 184 2.18 -10.65 -28.77
C ASN A 184 3.21 -10.83 -27.65
N ALA A 185 4.50 -10.84 -27.98
CA ALA A 185 5.59 -10.96 -27.01
C ALA A 185 6.02 -9.62 -26.38
N ALA A 186 5.48 -8.48 -26.84
CA ALA A 186 5.86 -7.18 -26.28
C ALA A 186 5.30 -7.00 -24.86
N PRO A 187 6.10 -6.45 -23.91
CA PRO A 187 5.60 -6.08 -22.59
C PRO A 187 4.58 -4.96 -22.72
N LEU A 188 3.49 -5.02 -21.95
CA LEU A 188 2.49 -3.97 -21.97
C LEU A 188 3.01 -2.71 -21.26
N PRO A 189 2.75 -1.51 -21.81
CA PRO A 189 3.05 -0.24 -21.15
C PRO A 189 1.93 0.16 -20.16
N ALA A 190 1.44 -0.79 -19.39
CA ALA A 190 0.43 -0.59 -18.36
C ALA A 190 0.92 -1.13 -17.02
N PHE A 191 0.59 -0.44 -15.94
CA PHE A 191 1.12 -0.76 -14.62
C PHE A 191 0.02 -0.75 -13.57
N HIS A 192 -0.02 -1.82 -12.77
CA HIS A 192 -0.82 -1.89 -11.56
C HIS A 192 -0.09 -1.18 -10.42
N HIS A 193 -0.76 -0.25 -9.76
CA HIS A 193 -0.27 0.41 -8.56
C HIS A 193 -0.47 -0.50 -7.35
N VAL A 194 0.55 -0.61 -6.51
CA VAL A 194 0.49 -1.36 -5.25
C VAL A 194 0.41 -0.38 -4.08
N GLY A 195 -0.55 -0.57 -3.19
CA GLY A 195 -0.85 0.32 -2.07
C GLY A 195 0.21 0.29 -0.95
N VAL A 196 1.46 0.54 -1.29
CA VAL A 196 2.57 0.70 -0.34
C VAL A 196 3.29 2.00 -0.67
N TYR A 197 3.67 2.75 0.34
CA TYR A 197 4.26 4.06 0.12
C TYR A 197 5.50 4.27 0.99
N ALA A 198 6.49 4.98 0.45
CA ALA A 198 7.62 5.49 1.21
C ALA A 198 7.63 7.02 1.13
N TYR A 199 7.75 7.69 2.27
CA TYR A 199 7.68 9.14 2.37
C TYR A 199 8.89 9.72 3.08
N ARG A 200 9.33 10.92 2.66
CA ARG A 200 10.08 11.81 3.56
C ARG A 200 9.14 12.31 4.65
N PRO A 201 9.61 12.42 5.92
CA PRO A 201 8.76 12.95 7.00
C PRO A 201 8.20 14.34 6.72
N SER A 202 8.96 15.21 6.01
CA SER A 202 8.49 16.52 5.57
C SER A 202 7.27 16.43 4.65
N ALA A 203 7.28 15.51 3.70
CA ALA A 203 6.15 15.30 2.78
C ALA A 203 4.89 14.82 3.51
N LEU A 204 5.03 13.98 4.56
CA LEU A 204 3.91 13.61 5.41
C LEU A 204 3.37 14.80 6.22
N ALA A 205 4.26 15.64 6.75
CA ALA A 205 3.83 16.84 7.48
C ALA A 205 3.07 17.82 6.58
N GLU A 206 3.53 18.02 5.34
CA GLU A 206 2.85 18.85 4.35
C GLU A 206 1.49 18.27 3.95
N TYR A 207 1.39 16.95 3.77
CA TYR A 207 0.13 16.26 3.43
C TYR A 207 -1.01 16.60 4.40
N LEU A 208 -0.73 16.72 5.70
CA LEU A 208 -1.73 17.10 6.70
C LEU A 208 -2.25 18.53 6.55
N THR A 209 -1.52 19.40 5.85
CA THR A 209 -1.91 20.79 5.62
C THR A 209 -2.82 20.96 4.40
N TRP A 210 -2.86 19.97 3.50
CA TRP A 210 -3.65 20.05 2.26
C TRP A 210 -5.06 19.50 2.46
N PRO A 211 -6.09 20.22 1.97
CA PRO A 211 -7.43 19.66 1.92
C PRO A 211 -7.48 18.51 0.90
N GLN A 212 -8.45 17.63 1.06
CA GLN A 212 -8.76 16.62 0.05
C GLN A 212 -9.11 17.31 -1.28
N GLY A 213 -8.41 16.92 -2.34
CA GLY A 213 -8.64 17.44 -3.67
C GLY A 213 -9.80 16.73 -4.40
N PRO A 214 -10.29 17.31 -5.50
CA PRO A 214 -11.38 16.72 -6.28
C PRO A 214 -11.03 15.36 -6.89
N LEU A 215 -9.80 15.15 -7.36
CA LEU A 215 -9.37 13.87 -7.95
C LEU A 215 -9.24 12.79 -6.88
N GLU A 216 -8.63 13.12 -5.74
CA GLU A 216 -8.61 12.21 -4.59
C GLU A 216 -10.03 11.79 -4.18
N GLY A 217 -10.96 12.75 -4.12
CA GLY A 217 -12.35 12.49 -3.74
C GLY A 217 -13.09 11.59 -4.74
N LEU A 218 -12.89 11.78 -6.04
CA LEU A 218 -13.53 11.01 -7.10
C LEU A 218 -12.96 9.59 -7.20
N GLU A 219 -11.64 9.46 -7.21
CA GLU A 219 -10.95 8.17 -7.32
C GLU A 219 -10.89 7.42 -5.97
N GLY A 220 -10.97 8.14 -4.84
CA GLY A 220 -10.74 7.57 -3.51
C GLY A 220 -9.32 7.03 -3.36
N LEU A 221 -8.33 7.74 -3.91
CA LEU A 221 -6.92 7.39 -3.94
C LEU A 221 -6.09 8.48 -3.27
N GLU A 222 -5.62 8.20 -2.04
CA GLU A 222 -4.94 9.17 -1.16
C GLU A 222 -3.65 9.78 -1.77
N GLN A 223 -2.95 9.05 -2.62
CA GLN A 223 -1.74 9.52 -3.29
C GLN A 223 -1.99 10.62 -4.34
N LEU A 224 -3.23 10.78 -4.81
CA LEU A 224 -3.58 11.86 -5.74
C LEU A 224 -3.46 13.22 -5.08
N ARG A 225 -3.64 13.34 -3.75
CA ARG A 225 -3.46 14.62 -3.04
C ARG A 225 -2.06 15.20 -3.24
N PHE A 226 -1.02 14.36 -3.36
CA PHE A 226 0.33 14.82 -3.71
C PHE A 226 0.36 15.44 -5.10
N LEU A 227 -0.19 14.76 -6.10
CA LEU A 227 -0.21 15.24 -7.49
C LEU A 227 -1.04 16.52 -7.64
N GLU A 228 -2.19 16.60 -6.96
CA GLU A 228 -3.07 17.78 -6.97
C GLU A 228 -2.42 19.01 -6.34
N ASN A 229 -1.42 18.81 -5.46
CA ASN A 229 -0.64 19.89 -4.86
C ASN A 229 0.73 20.12 -5.54
N GLY A 230 0.96 19.50 -6.71
CA GLY A 230 2.16 19.72 -7.53
C GLY A 230 3.40 18.96 -7.06
N HIS A 231 3.23 18.01 -6.12
CA HIS A 231 4.33 17.16 -5.63
C HIS A 231 4.54 15.93 -6.51
N LYS A 232 5.78 15.45 -6.55
CA LYS A 232 6.15 14.28 -7.35
C LYS A 232 6.00 13.00 -6.55
N VAL A 233 5.37 12.01 -7.18
CA VAL A 233 5.29 10.64 -6.68
C VAL A 233 6.12 9.75 -7.58
N LYS A 234 7.18 9.13 -7.06
CA LYS A 234 8.05 8.24 -7.82
C LYS A 234 7.42 6.85 -7.93
N CYS A 235 7.16 6.39 -9.14
CA CYS A 235 6.72 5.04 -9.43
C CYS A 235 7.94 4.11 -9.54
N VAL A 236 8.05 3.12 -8.67
CA VAL A 236 9.16 2.16 -8.66
C VAL A 236 8.69 0.85 -9.24
N GLU A 237 9.13 0.49 -10.44
CA GLU A 237 8.77 -0.79 -11.05
C GLU A 237 9.35 -1.95 -10.25
N VAL A 238 8.48 -2.86 -9.79
CA VAL A 238 8.84 -4.07 -9.05
C VAL A 238 8.41 -5.30 -9.82
N ASP A 239 9.00 -6.45 -9.48
CA ASP A 239 8.67 -7.74 -10.07
C ASP A 239 8.02 -8.64 -9.01
N ALA A 240 6.85 -9.17 -9.31
CA ALA A 240 6.13 -10.08 -8.42
C ALA A 240 6.85 -11.43 -8.22
N ARG A 241 7.78 -11.82 -9.09
CA ARG A 241 8.55 -13.08 -9.04
C ARG A 241 7.64 -14.31 -8.93
N GLY A 242 6.51 -14.28 -9.63
CA GLY A 242 5.50 -15.33 -9.56
C GLY A 242 4.70 -15.40 -8.26
N LYS A 243 4.90 -14.47 -7.31
CA LYS A 243 4.09 -14.38 -6.10
C LYS A 243 2.80 -13.65 -6.39
N VAL A 244 1.73 -14.16 -5.80
CA VAL A 244 0.44 -13.48 -5.74
C VAL A 244 0.43 -12.67 -4.45
N PHE A 245 0.10 -11.40 -4.53
CA PHE A 245 -0.20 -10.58 -3.36
C PHE A 245 -1.66 -10.13 -3.46
N TRP A 246 -2.36 -10.25 -2.36
CA TRP A 246 -3.78 -9.95 -2.27
C TRP A 246 -4.04 -9.12 -1.02
N GLU A 247 -4.91 -8.12 -1.16
CA GLU A 247 -5.41 -7.33 -0.05
C GLU A 247 -6.72 -7.91 0.44
N LEU A 248 -6.92 -7.94 1.75
CA LEU A 248 -8.19 -8.33 2.34
C LEU A 248 -9.14 -7.14 2.34
N ASN A 249 -10.01 -7.07 1.34
CA ASN A 249 -10.98 -5.99 1.18
C ASN A 249 -12.38 -6.38 1.66
N ASN A 250 -12.76 -7.63 1.46
CA ASN A 250 -14.08 -8.18 1.77
C ASN A 250 -13.93 -9.53 2.49
N PRO A 251 -14.96 -10.03 3.19
CA PRO A 251 -14.90 -11.34 3.84
C PRO A 251 -14.52 -12.50 2.91
N GLU A 252 -14.90 -12.44 1.64
CA GLU A 252 -14.60 -13.46 0.64
C GLU A 252 -13.12 -13.57 0.30
N ASP A 253 -12.34 -12.52 0.57
CA ASP A 253 -10.89 -12.51 0.32
C ASP A 253 -10.11 -13.35 1.34
N VAL A 254 -10.71 -13.70 2.48
CA VAL A 254 -10.10 -14.54 3.53
C VAL A 254 -9.63 -15.87 2.94
N ALA A 255 -10.53 -16.62 2.30
CA ALA A 255 -10.20 -17.91 1.72
C ALA A 255 -9.13 -17.81 0.61
N ARG A 256 -9.10 -16.71 -0.14
CA ARG A 256 -8.08 -16.47 -1.17
C ARG A 256 -6.71 -16.25 -0.57
N ILE A 257 -6.63 -15.43 0.49
CA ILE A 257 -5.36 -15.17 1.18
C ILE A 257 -4.83 -16.46 1.82
N GLU A 258 -5.70 -17.23 2.50
CA GLU A 258 -5.35 -18.51 3.09
C GLU A 258 -4.79 -19.47 2.04
N SER A 259 -5.42 -19.60 0.87
CA SER A 259 -4.93 -20.47 -0.21
C SER A 259 -3.54 -20.06 -0.74
N VAL A 260 -3.19 -18.77 -0.70
CA VAL A 260 -1.85 -18.28 -1.11
C VAL A 260 -0.82 -18.53 -0.02
N ILE A 261 -1.22 -18.49 1.26
CA ILE A 261 -0.32 -18.79 2.39
C ILE A 261 0.02 -20.29 2.43
N GLU A 262 -0.90 -21.15 1.99
CA GLU A 262 -0.74 -22.62 1.94
C GLU A 262 0.20 -23.08 0.82
N GLY A 263 0.34 -22.36 -0.28
CA GLY A 263 1.14 -22.70 -1.48
C GLY A 263 2.52 -22.09 -1.47
#